data_677ac9d40852a4c5fe5cc1b5b3a6200b
#
_entry.id   677ac9d40852a4c5fe5cc1b5b3a6200b
#
_cell.length_a   1.000
_cell.length_b   1.000
_cell.length_c   1.000
_cell.angle_alpha   90.00
_cell.angle_beta   90.00
_cell.angle_gamma   90.00
#
_symmetry.space_group_name_H-M   'P 1'
#
loop_
_entity.id
_entity.type
_entity.pdbx_description
1 polymer ?
#
loop_
_entity_poly.entity_id
_entity_poly.type
_entity_poly.pdbx_seq_one_letter_code
_entity_poly.pdbx_strand_id
1 'polypeptide(L)'
;MAKTAKYDSNKHERPKTEKAEDTEETTDITDIIWEKHVFVCTGGKHCAEVDGDGLGVHSALKRQVALAGLRDRVRVNHAGCLDQCGFGPLVVVYPETVWYAGVRPEDVEEIVREHLVGGRPVERLRYRNRPGKNKLPRDEQNRPIGRPARHE
;
A
#
# COMPACT_ATOMS: atom_id res chain seq x y z
N MET A 1 -17.58 -20.46 38.11
CA MET A 1 -18.56 -20.08 37.05
C MET A 1 -18.21 -18.70 36.54
N ALA A 2 -17.57 -18.61 35.41
CA ALA A 2 -17.17 -17.33 34.81
C ALA A 2 -18.35 -16.75 34.02
N LYS A 3 -18.76 -15.52 34.37
CA LYS A 3 -19.79 -14.78 33.63
C LYS A 3 -19.13 -14.11 32.43
N THR A 4 -19.45 -14.57 31.24
CA THR A 4 -19.12 -13.90 29.97
C THR A 4 -19.91 -12.60 29.88
N ALA A 5 -19.20 -11.48 29.91
CA ALA A 5 -19.80 -10.17 29.61
C ALA A 5 -20.10 -10.12 28.10
N LYS A 6 -21.39 -9.95 27.76
CA LYS A 6 -21.82 -9.69 26.39
C LYS A 6 -21.39 -8.27 26.02
N TYR A 7 -20.64 -8.14 24.93
CA TYR A 7 -20.33 -6.87 24.30
C TYR A 7 -21.60 -6.25 23.72
N ASP A 8 -22.00 -5.11 24.24
CA ASP A 8 -23.18 -4.37 23.78
C ASP A 8 -22.76 -3.42 22.63
N SER A 9 -23.14 -3.76 21.43
CA SER A 9 -22.76 -3.05 20.19
C SER A 9 -23.59 -1.80 19.90
N ASN A 10 -24.41 -1.31 20.84
CA ASN A 10 -25.43 -0.29 20.54
C ASN A 10 -25.22 1.07 21.22
N LYS A 11 -24.00 1.46 21.58
CA LYS A 11 -23.71 2.80 22.14
C LYS A 11 -22.56 3.49 21.42
N HIS A 12 -22.71 3.75 20.12
CA HIS A 12 -21.93 4.79 19.46
C HIS A 12 -22.89 5.71 18.70
N GLU A 13 -23.59 6.55 19.45
CA GLU A 13 -24.17 7.77 18.86
C GLU A 13 -23.02 8.66 18.39
N ARG A 14 -22.96 8.90 17.09
CA ARG A 14 -22.05 9.90 16.52
C ARG A 14 -22.50 11.28 17.02
N PRO A 15 -21.61 12.10 17.56
CA PRO A 15 -21.94 13.48 17.85
C PRO A 15 -22.31 14.21 16.55
N LYS A 16 -23.37 15.00 16.61
CA LYS A 16 -23.85 15.84 15.52
C LYS A 16 -22.75 16.84 15.16
N THR A 17 -22.45 16.92 13.87
CA THR A 17 -21.50 17.82 13.25
C THR A 17 -21.69 19.26 13.68
N GLU A 18 -20.80 19.76 14.49
CA GLU A 18 -20.53 21.19 14.56
C GLU A 18 -19.71 21.57 13.31
N LYS A 19 -20.06 22.71 12.73
CA LYS A 19 -19.41 23.25 11.54
C LYS A 19 -17.93 23.40 11.82
N ALA A 20 -17.10 22.66 11.05
CA ALA A 20 -15.66 22.87 11.04
C ALA A 20 -15.41 24.29 10.48
N GLU A 21 -14.88 25.16 11.32
CA GLU A 21 -14.15 26.32 10.86
C GLU A 21 -12.89 25.81 10.19
N ASP A 22 -12.67 26.21 8.94
CA ASP A 22 -11.46 25.92 8.18
C ASP A 22 -10.27 26.63 8.87
N THR A 23 -9.72 26.00 9.89
CA THR A 23 -8.37 26.29 10.32
C THR A 23 -7.47 25.47 9.40
N GLU A 24 -6.74 26.13 8.52
CA GLU A 24 -5.56 25.58 7.87
C GLU A 24 -4.63 25.10 9.00
N GLU A 25 -4.75 23.81 9.33
CA GLU A 25 -3.82 23.14 10.22
C GLU A 25 -2.50 23.04 9.46
N THR A 26 -1.63 24.03 9.68
CA THR A 26 -0.23 23.92 9.26
C THR A 26 0.34 22.72 10.01
N THR A 27 0.41 21.58 9.32
CA THR A 27 1.05 20.38 9.84
C THR A 27 2.46 20.76 10.25
N ASP A 28 2.72 20.76 11.54
CA ASP A 28 4.07 21.05 12.04
C ASP A 28 5.01 20.01 11.42
N ILE A 29 6.00 20.47 10.67
CA ILE A 29 6.97 19.63 9.96
C ILE A 29 7.72 18.68 10.91
N THR A 30 7.67 18.96 12.22
CA THR A 30 8.26 18.14 13.26
C THR A 30 7.55 16.80 13.47
N ASP A 31 6.29 16.66 13.03
CA ASP A 31 5.52 15.40 13.13
C ASP A 31 5.81 14.45 11.98
N ILE A 32 6.52 14.90 10.95
CA ILE A 32 6.87 14.08 9.78
C ILE A 32 8.20 13.37 10.06
N ILE A 33 8.11 12.07 10.33
CA ILE A 33 9.31 11.23 10.57
C ILE A 33 9.97 10.82 9.25
N TRP A 34 9.18 10.51 8.23
CA TRP A 34 9.63 10.15 6.88
C TRP A 34 8.92 11.01 5.85
N GLU A 35 9.63 11.62 4.93
CA GLU A 35 9.03 12.36 3.81
C GLU A 35 8.15 11.47 2.96
N LYS A 36 8.59 10.21 2.73
CA LYS A 36 7.77 9.16 2.13
C LYS A 36 7.98 7.85 2.85
N HIS A 37 6.89 7.12 3.02
CA HIS A 37 6.91 5.79 3.58
C HIS A 37 6.28 4.81 2.59
N VAL A 38 7.06 3.85 2.16
CA VAL A 38 6.69 2.87 1.14
C VAL A 38 6.48 1.52 1.80
N PHE A 39 5.32 0.92 1.60
CA PHE A 39 5.03 -0.42 2.05
C PHE A 39 4.84 -1.35 0.86
N VAL A 40 5.50 -2.50 0.91
CA VAL A 40 5.42 -3.54 -0.12
C VAL A 40 4.68 -4.74 0.44
N CYS A 41 3.63 -5.18 -0.24
CA CYS A 41 2.97 -6.44 0.07
C CYS A 41 3.92 -7.60 -0.22
N THR A 42 4.38 -8.27 0.82
CA THR A 42 5.28 -9.42 0.70
C THR A 42 4.60 -10.74 0.97
N GLY A 43 3.29 -10.70 1.06
CA GLY A 43 2.48 -11.88 1.06
C GLY A 43 1.92 -12.29 2.41
N GLY A 44 0.84 -13.01 2.31
CA GLY A 44 0.30 -13.93 3.28
C GLY A 44 0.42 -15.33 2.68
N LYS A 45 -0.27 -16.26 3.29
CA LYS A 45 -0.25 -17.70 2.97
C LYS A 45 -0.48 -18.06 1.47
N HIS A 46 -0.99 -17.12 0.65
CA HIS A 46 -1.45 -17.40 -0.71
C HIS A 46 -0.87 -16.48 -1.79
N CYS A 47 0.03 -15.54 -1.46
CA CYS A 47 0.44 -14.50 -2.42
C CYS A 47 1.80 -14.74 -3.05
N ALA A 48 2.75 -15.34 -2.34
CA ALA A 48 4.17 -15.33 -2.71
C ALA A 48 4.47 -16.07 -4.02
N GLU A 49 3.75 -17.14 -4.33
CA GLU A 49 4.05 -17.98 -5.51
C GLU A 49 3.23 -17.59 -6.74
N VAL A 50 2.12 -16.88 -6.56
CA VAL A 50 1.11 -16.69 -7.62
C VAL A 50 0.92 -15.23 -8.00
N ASP A 51 1.10 -14.31 -7.08
CA ASP A 51 0.90 -12.87 -7.33
C ASP A 51 2.20 -12.15 -7.72
N GLY A 52 3.35 -12.81 -7.64
CA GLY A 52 4.65 -12.30 -8.04
C GLY A 52 5.63 -12.10 -6.87
N ASP A 53 6.81 -11.58 -7.18
CA ASP A 53 7.96 -11.48 -6.27
C ASP A 53 7.92 -10.20 -5.42
N GLY A 54 7.09 -10.17 -4.39
CA GLY A 54 7.01 -9.04 -3.46
C GLY A 54 8.30 -8.77 -2.70
N LEU A 55 9.04 -9.81 -2.32
CA LEU A 55 10.34 -9.67 -1.64
C LEU A 55 11.40 -9.10 -2.57
N GLY A 56 11.42 -9.52 -3.83
CA GLY A 56 12.30 -8.95 -4.85
C GLY A 56 12.00 -7.48 -5.12
N VAL A 57 10.72 -7.11 -5.20
CA VAL A 57 10.28 -5.71 -5.31
C VAL A 57 10.74 -4.89 -4.10
N HIS A 58 10.56 -5.41 -2.89
CA HIS A 58 11.02 -4.74 -1.67
C HIS A 58 12.55 -4.52 -1.68
N SER A 59 13.31 -5.54 -2.03
CA SER A 59 14.77 -5.47 -2.09
C SER A 59 15.24 -4.49 -3.17
N ALA A 60 14.59 -4.49 -4.34
CA ALA A 60 14.88 -3.56 -5.42
C ALA A 60 14.58 -2.10 -5.01
N LEU A 61 13.44 -1.86 -4.35
CA LEU A 61 13.08 -0.53 -3.82
C LEU A 61 14.13 -0.01 -2.82
N LYS A 62 14.54 -0.84 -1.87
CA LYS A 62 15.58 -0.45 -0.90
C LYS A 62 16.89 -0.07 -1.59
N ARG A 63 17.29 -0.85 -2.60
CA ARG A 63 18.50 -0.59 -3.37
C ARG A 63 18.38 0.71 -4.17
N GLN A 64 17.30 0.90 -4.89
CA GLN A 64 17.09 2.10 -5.72
C GLN A 64 16.94 3.38 -4.89
N VAL A 65 16.24 3.33 -3.76
CA VAL A 65 16.17 4.43 -2.78
C VAL A 65 17.57 4.80 -2.27
N ALA A 66 18.42 3.81 -2.00
CA ALA A 66 19.79 4.04 -1.59
C ALA A 66 20.64 4.69 -2.71
N LEU A 67 20.53 4.19 -3.93
CA LEU A 67 21.24 4.75 -5.11
C LEU A 67 20.80 6.18 -5.43
N ALA A 68 19.54 6.49 -5.19
CA ALA A 68 19.00 7.85 -5.35
C ALA A 68 19.37 8.80 -4.19
N GLY A 69 20.09 8.36 -3.19
CA GLY A 69 20.47 9.18 -2.03
C GLY A 69 19.31 9.53 -1.09
N LEU A 70 18.25 8.70 -1.08
CA LEU A 70 17.03 8.99 -0.34
C LEU A 70 16.89 8.23 0.98
N ARG A 71 17.93 7.52 1.45
CA ARG A 71 17.86 6.64 2.64
C ARG A 71 17.34 7.32 3.89
N ASP A 72 17.70 8.57 4.08
CA ASP A 72 17.36 9.33 5.28
C ASP A 72 16.00 10.04 5.18
N ARG A 73 15.37 9.98 4.02
CA ARG A 73 14.12 10.68 3.71
C ARG A 73 12.98 9.73 3.34
N VAL A 74 13.31 8.56 2.81
CA VAL A 74 12.35 7.57 2.34
C VAL A 74 12.55 6.25 3.04
N ARG A 75 11.53 5.78 3.73
CA ARG A 75 11.52 4.47 4.37
C ARG A 75 10.81 3.45 3.49
N VAL A 76 11.42 2.30 3.28
CA VAL A 76 10.82 1.16 2.59
C VAL A 76 10.68 0.00 3.56
N ASN A 77 9.45 -0.45 3.77
CA ASN A 77 9.14 -1.61 4.59
C ASN A 77 8.42 -2.68 3.77
N HIS A 78 8.71 -3.94 4.08
CA HIS A 78 7.78 -4.98 3.72
C HIS A 78 6.59 -4.96 4.69
N ALA A 79 5.41 -5.22 4.17
CA ALA A 79 4.20 -5.46 4.95
C ALA A 79 3.75 -6.91 4.73
N GLY A 80 2.93 -7.45 5.59
CA GLY A 80 2.24 -8.69 5.32
C GLY A 80 1.24 -8.55 4.18
N CYS A 81 0.07 -9.14 4.32
CA CYS A 81 -1.00 -9.02 3.33
C CYS A 81 -1.71 -7.66 3.45
N LEU A 82 -1.89 -6.97 2.33
CA LEU A 82 -2.66 -5.73 2.23
C LEU A 82 -4.12 -5.95 1.78
N ASP A 83 -4.60 -7.19 1.82
CA ASP A 83 -5.97 -7.61 1.51
C ASP A 83 -6.47 -7.27 0.08
N GLN A 84 -5.53 -7.11 -0.86
CA GLN A 84 -5.78 -6.92 -2.28
C GLN A 84 -5.21 -8.10 -3.08
N CYS A 85 -5.41 -9.31 -2.60
CA CYS A 85 -4.81 -10.53 -3.17
C CYS A 85 -5.33 -10.81 -4.58
N GLY A 86 -4.43 -11.10 -5.51
CA GLY A 86 -4.69 -11.27 -6.92
C GLY A 86 -4.21 -10.10 -7.77
N PHE A 87 -3.99 -8.94 -7.15
CA PHE A 87 -3.46 -7.75 -7.82
C PHE A 87 -1.97 -7.51 -7.53
N GLY A 88 -1.36 -8.34 -6.68
CA GLY A 88 0.03 -8.18 -6.24
C GLY A 88 1.08 -8.40 -7.32
N PRO A 89 2.35 -8.11 -7.00
CA PRO A 89 2.78 -7.40 -5.79
C PRO A 89 2.25 -5.97 -5.72
N LEU A 90 1.83 -5.57 -4.53
CA LEU A 90 1.33 -4.22 -4.28
C LEU A 90 2.38 -3.38 -3.59
N VAL A 91 2.43 -2.13 -3.98
CA VAL A 91 3.25 -1.11 -3.34
C VAL A 91 2.35 0.08 -3.03
N VAL A 92 2.43 0.59 -1.80
CA VAL A 92 1.73 1.82 -1.42
C VAL A 92 2.72 2.84 -0.91
N VAL A 93 2.54 4.08 -1.33
CA VAL A 93 3.39 5.22 -0.98
C VAL A 93 2.57 6.24 -0.21
N TYR A 94 3.03 6.56 0.99
CA TYR A 94 2.50 7.62 1.84
C TYR A 94 3.46 8.82 1.86
N PRO A 95 2.97 10.04 2.07
CA PRO A 95 1.62 10.41 2.49
C PRO A 95 0.60 10.48 1.35
N GLU A 96 1.00 10.40 0.09
CA GLU A 96 0.12 10.61 -1.08
C GLU A 96 -0.95 9.52 -1.24
N THR A 97 -0.84 8.42 -0.52
CA THR A 97 -1.74 7.27 -0.60
C THR A 97 -1.82 6.69 -2.02
N VAL A 98 -0.69 6.63 -2.69
CA VAL A 98 -0.60 6.10 -4.06
C VAL A 98 -0.37 4.60 -4.01
N TRP A 99 -1.27 3.85 -4.61
CA TRP A 99 -1.20 2.40 -4.71
C TRP A 99 -0.77 1.97 -6.11
N TYR A 100 0.13 1.01 -6.18
CA TYR A 100 0.59 0.34 -7.39
C TYR A 100 0.28 -1.14 -7.33
N ALA A 101 -0.13 -1.74 -8.44
CA ALA A 101 -0.42 -3.17 -8.56
C ALA A 101 0.45 -3.85 -9.59
N GLY A 102 0.67 -5.14 -9.40
CA GLY A 102 1.45 -5.97 -10.32
C GLY A 102 2.88 -5.47 -10.52
N VAL A 103 3.44 -4.84 -9.51
CA VAL A 103 4.79 -4.27 -9.56
C VAL A 103 5.82 -5.40 -9.72
N ARG A 104 6.77 -5.20 -10.61
CA ARG A 104 7.92 -6.09 -10.80
C ARG A 104 9.21 -5.39 -10.41
N PRO A 105 10.28 -6.12 -10.10
CA PRO A 105 11.58 -5.51 -9.81
C PRO A 105 12.06 -4.52 -10.89
N GLU A 106 11.71 -4.75 -12.18
CA GLU A 106 12.06 -3.88 -13.30
C GLU A 106 11.32 -2.53 -13.28
N ASP A 107 10.15 -2.48 -12.65
CA ASP A 107 9.35 -1.24 -12.54
C ASP A 107 9.89 -0.29 -11.45
N VAL A 108 10.72 -0.80 -10.56
CA VAL A 108 11.13 -0.10 -9.34
C VAL A 108 11.95 1.15 -9.64
N GLU A 109 12.84 1.09 -10.64
CA GLU A 109 13.64 2.25 -11.03
C GLU A 109 12.74 3.41 -11.48
N GLU A 110 11.70 3.12 -12.25
CA GLU A 110 10.73 4.12 -12.71
C GLU A 110 9.94 4.70 -11.53
N ILE A 111 9.47 3.85 -10.59
CA ILE A 111 8.76 4.31 -9.39
C ILE A 111 9.65 5.27 -8.57
N VAL A 112 10.90 4.92 -8.37
CA VAL A 112 11.82 5.77 -7.59
C VAL A 112 12.07 7.08 -8.32
N ARG A 113 12.42 7.03 -9.60
CA ARG A 113 12.73 8.22 -10.39
C ARG A 113 11.53 9.15 -10.54
N GLU A 114 10.38 8.64 -10.96
CA GLU A 114 9.22 9.46 -11.27
C GLU A 114 8.45 9.89 -10.01
N HIS A 115 8.23 8.96 -9.09
CA HIS A 115 7.37 9.25 -7.94
C HIS A 115 8.16 9.67 -6.69
N LEU A 116 9.15 8.89 -6.26
CA LEU A 116 9.83 9.19 -5.00
C LEU A 116 10.74 10.42 -5.12
N VAL A 117 11.37 10.62 -6.27
CA VAL A 117 12.20 11.81 -6.58
C VAL A 117 11.36 12.89 -7.22
N GLY A 118 10.64 12.58 -8.29
CA GLY A 118 9.94 13.54 -9.14
C GLY A 118 8.56 13.94 -8.67
N GLY A 119 7.99 13.27 -7.67
CA GLY A 119 6.65 13.56 -7.14
C GLY A 119 5.50 13.19 -8.07
N ARG A 120 5.76 12.54 -9.19
CA ARG A 120 4.75 12.15 -10.20
C ARG A 120 4.48 10.65 -10.13
N PRO A 121 3.29 10.20 -9.72
CA PRO A 121 2.93 8.79 -9.74
C PRO A 121 3.06 8.16 -11.13
N VAL A 122 3.50 6.91 -11.17
CA VAL A 122 3.59 6.09 -12.41
C VAL A 122 2.20 5.58 -12.77
N GLU A 123 1.49 6.27 -13.67
CA GLU A 123 0.07 6.00 -13.95
C GLU A 123 -0.18 4.60 -14.50
N ARG A 124 0.71 4.02 -15.30
CA ARG A 124 0.53 2.66 -15.84
C ARG A 124 0.47 1.57 -14.76
N LEU A 125 1.01 1.83 -13.59
CA LEU A 125 1.02 0.90 -12.45
C LEU A 125 -0.04 1.24 -11.40
N ARG A 126 -0.75 2.37 -11.55
CA ARG A 126 -1.72 2.83 -10.56
C ARG A 126 -2.79 1.79 -10.30
N TYR A 127 -2.97 1.47 -9.04
CA TYR A 127 -4.06 0.64 -8.58
C TYR A 127 -5.16 1.49 -7.99
N ARG A 128 -6.35 1.38 -8.56
CA ARG A 128 -7.57 2.04 -8.08
C ARG A 128 -8.66 1.00 -7.94
N ASN A 129 -9.27 0.94 -6.78
CA ASN A 129 -10.39 0.06 -6.54
C ASN A 129 -11.33 0.71 -5.51
N ARG A 130 -12.48 0.10 -5.27
CA ARG A 130 -13.38 0.54 -4.20
C ARG A 130 -12.69 0.38 -2.84
N PRO A 131 -13.00 1.23 -1.85
CA PRO A 131 -12.47 1.07 -0.50
C PRO A 131 -12.78 -0.30 0.09
N GLY A 132 -11.80 -0.87 0.79
CA GLY A 132 -11.95 -2.12 1.50
C GLY A 132 -11.20 -3.29 0.86
N LYS A 133 -11.59 -4.50 1.26
CA LYS A 133 -10.99 -5.74 0.80
C LYS A 133 -11.41 -6.06 -0.64
N ASN A 134 -10.44 -6.29 -1.53
CA ASN A 134 -10.67 -6.59 -2.95
C ASN A 134 -9.86 -7.82 -3.40
N LYS A 135 -10.07 -8.95 -2.74
CA LYS A 135 -9.41 -10.20 -3.13
C LYS A 135 -10.08 -10.80 -4.35
N LEU A 136 -9.30 -11.16 -5.37
CA LEU A 136 -9.78 -11.95 -6.49
C LEU A 136 -10.05 -13.40 -6.07
N PRO A 137 -11.08 -14.04 -6.63
CA PRO A 137 -11.27 -15.48 -6.48
C PRO A 137 -10.08 -16.23 -7.11
N ARG A 138 -9.89 -17.47 -6.70
CA ARG A 138 -8.79 -18.31 -7.16
C ARG A 138 -9.30 -19.60 -7.74
N ASP A 139 -8.58 -20.12 -8.73
CA ASP A 139 -8.82 -21.45 -9.31
C ASP A 139 -8.23 -22.57 -8.42
N GLU A 140 -8.39 -23.82 -8.88
CA GLU A 140 -7.89 -25.00 -8.18
C GLU A 140 -6.36 -25.01 -8.02
N GLN A 141 -5.63 -24.32 -8.88
CA GLN A 141 -4.18 -24.12 -8.82
C GLN A 141 -3.77 -22.88 -8.05
N ASN A 142 -4.71 -22.28 -7.29
CA ASN A 142 -4.53 -21.07 -6.50
C ASN A 142 -4.15 -19.81 -7.33
N ARG A 143 -4.45 -19.77 -8.61
CA ARG A 143 -4.20 -18.60 -9.49
C ARG A 143 -5.39 -17.63 -9.43
N PRO A 144 -5.14 -16.30 -9.43
CA PRO A 144 -6.23 -15.32 -9.38
C PRO A 144 -7.04 -15.36 -10.68
N ILE A 145 -8.37 -15.42 -10.53
CA ILE A 145 -9.33 -15.39 -11.63
C ILE A 145 -9.75 -13.95 -11.89
N GLY A 146 -9.73 -13.52 -13.15
CA GLY A 146 -10.18 -12.18 -13.55
C GLY A 146 -9.18 -11.07 -13.24
N ARG A 147 -7.90 -11.41 -13.10
CA ARG A 147 -6.85 -10.40 -12.96
C ARG A 147 -6.77 -9.54 -14.21
N PRO A 148 -6.84 -8.20 -14.10
CA PRO A 148 -6.67 -7.31 -15.24
C PRO A 148 -5.28 -7.49 -15.87
N ALA A 149 -5.21 -7.34 -17.20
CA ALA A 149 -3.93 -7.28 -17.90
C ALA A 149 -3.09 -6.10 -17.38
N ARG A 150 -1.79 -6.28 -17.34
CA ARG A 150 -0.89 -5.16 -17.07
C ARG A 150 -0.95 -4.17 -18.24
N HIS A 151 -0.94 -2.90 -17.90
CA HIS A 151 -0.62 -1.85 -18.85
C HIS A 151 0.90 -1.74 -18.94
N GLU A 152 1.44 -2.10 -20.07
CA GLU A 152 2.87 -1.92 -20.39
C GLU A 152 3.16 -0.50 -20.86
#